data_ce9683403bfe4eec50643d06a6e20dfd
#
_entry.id   ce9683403bfe4eec50643d06a6e20dfd
#
_cell.length_a   1.000
_cell.length_b   1.000
_cell.length_c   1.000
_cell.angle_alpha   90.00
_cell.angle_beta   90.00
_cell.angle_gamma   90.00
#
_symmetry.space_group_name_H-M   'P 1'
#
loop_
_entity.id
_entity.type
_entity.pdbx_description
1 polymer ?
#
loop_
_entity_poly.entity_id
_entity_poly.type
_entity_poly.pdbx_seq_one_letter_code
_entity_poly.pdbx_strand_id
1 'polypeptide(L)'
;MIPKQSLPTLEEALSGTLYGNQKPDSHQIIKLDPDELIEIEDQPFHPYSPEQLAELAEDIKANGQINPCTIRKKDGKYIILAGRNRKRACKLVGLKVSCIIIECDDPTANLILVNSNLNQRQKLLPSEKAFAYKLQKESYEAKGQRKTAAAVAEQNSENVKLIQRYIKLTRLTKELLNMVDSERLPLMVGVEFACLSTDDMDTISLYLADHPNVPVSVEAAKKIRKLSPVTETELDQFFYPDEYEDPQISRDATKTPKQKKQPALTSISLKIKDLERLDCGFDFQDADKTQIRKFVMDSLKHYFASLLGKGSL
;
A
#
# COMPACT_ATOMS: atom_id res chain seq x y z
N MET A 1 0.92 4.52 33.58
CA MET A 1 -0.48 4.43 33.14
C MET A 1 -0.73 5.59 32.20
N ILE A 2 -0.83 5.31 30.91
CA ILE A 2 -1.18 6.31 29.88
C ILE A 2 -2.72 6.33 29.85
N PRO A 3 -3.40 7.48 30.00
CA PRO A 3 -4.86 7.53 29.93
C PRO A 3 -5.30 7.12 28.52
N LYS A 4 -6.22 6.16 28.42
CA LYS A 4 -6.96 5.85 27.20
C LYS A 4 -7.75 7.11 26.82
N GLN A 5 -7.27 7.87 25.84
CA GLN A 5 -8.10 8.85 25.16
C GLN A 5 -9.19 8.08 24.42
N SER A 6 -10.43 8.30 24.82
CA SER A 6 -11.60 7.85 24.09
C SER A 6 -11.56 8.48 22.68
N LEU A 7 -11.77 7.66 21.67
CA LEU A 7 -11.94 8.16 20.31
C LEU A 7 -13.06 9.21 20.31
N PRO A 8 -12.84 10.38 19.64
CA PRO A 8 -13.88 11.39 19.56
C PRO A 8 -15.12 10.79 18.90
N THR A 9 -16.28 11.12 19.43
CA THR A 9 -17.55 10.76 18.81
C THR A 9 -17.67 11.39 17.41
N LEU A 10 -18.52 10.83 16.56
CA LEU A 10 -18.76 11.37 15.21
C LEU A 10 -19.14 12.86 15.27
N GLU A 11 -19.82 13.30 16.32
CA GLU A 11 -20.17 14.70 16.57
C GLU A 11 -18.96 15.56 16.90
N GLU A 12 -18.01 15.08 17.70
CA GLU A 12 -16.77 15.80 18.02
C GLU A 12 -15.82 15.89 16.84
N ALA A 13 -15.73 14.82 16.02
CA ALA A 13 -14.95 14.81 14.78
C ALA A 13 -15.55 15.75 13.71
N LEU A 14 -16.87 15.90 13.70
CA LEU A 14 -17.58 16.80 12.80
C LEU A 14 -17.56 18.25 13.29
N SER A 15 -17.53 18.53 14.59
CA SER A 15 -17.67 19.87 15.15
C SER A 15 -16.37 20.65 15.32
N GLY A 16 -15.21 19.98 15.39
CA GLY A 16 -13.99 20.64 15.87
C GLY A 16 -12.95 21.02 14.81
N THR A 17 -12.77 20.22 13.76
CA THR A 17 -11.56 20.34 12.93
C THR A 17 -11.83 20.44 11.42
N LEU A 18 -12.96 19.92 10.94
CA LEU A 18 -13.26 19.89 9.50
C LEU A 18 -14.19 20.99 9.01
N TYR A 19 -15.00 21.58 9.86
CA TYR A 19 -16.10 22.44 9.42
C TYR A 19 -15.99 23.93 9.85
N GLY A 20 -14.88 24.36 10.44
CA GLY A 20 -14.73 25.77 10.88
C GLY A 20 -16.01 26.27 11.55
N ASN A 21 -16.01 26.82 12.69
CA ASN A 21 -17.04 27.46 13.53
C ASN A 21 -18.52 27.51 13.09
N GLN A 22 -18.99 26.70 12.16
CA GLN A 22 -20.40 26.50 11.89
C GLN A 22 -20.92 25.42 12.84
N LYS A 23 -21.72 25.85 13.85
CA LYS A 23 -22.54 24.90 14.63
C LYS A 23 -23.32 24.05 13.66
N PRO A 24 -23.38 22.71 13.82
CA PRO A 24 -24.26 21.87 13.04
C PRO A 24 -25.70 22.26 13.40
N ASP A 25 -26.29 23.15 12.66
CA ASP A 25 -27.74 23.21 12.58
C ASP A 25 -28.18 21.78 12.18
N SER A 26 -29.14 21.23 12.90
CA SER A 26 -29.67 19.89 12.76
C SER A 26 -29.67 19.44 11.30
N HIS A 27 -28.64 18.66 10.90
CA HIS A 27 -28.50 18.18 9.52
C HIS A 27 -29.70 17.30 9.21
N GLN A 28 -30.64 17.83 8.43
CA GLN A 28 -31.83 17.09 8.03
C GLN A 28 -31.39 15.90 7.18
N ILE A 29 -31.67 14.68 7.66
CA ILE A 29 -31.46 13.48 6.85
C ILE A 29 -32.56 13.45 5.78
N ILE A 30 -32.13 13.42 4.52
CA ILE A 30 -33.01 13.26 3.37
C ILE A 30 -32.83 11.86 2.76
N LYS A 31 -33.86 11.35 2.09
CA LYS A 31 -33.79 10.09 1.36
C LYS A 31 -33.86 10.36 -0.13
N LEU A 32 -32.81 10.01 -0.85
CA LEU A 32 -32.67 10.16 -2.29
C LEU A 32 -32.65 8.81 -3.00
N ASP A 33 -33.04 8.82 -4.27
CA ASP A 33 -32.81 7.66 -5.12
C ASP A 33 -31.31 7.50 -5.39
N PRO A 34 -30.75 6.27 -5.38
CA PRO A 34 -29.35 6.06 -5.71
C PRO A 34 -28.91 6.70 -7.04
N ASP A 35 -29.79 6.79 -8.02
CA ASP A 35 -29.48 7.34 -9.35
C ASP A 35 -29.45 8.89 -9.38
N GLU A 36 -30.00 9.56 -8.37
CA GLU A 36 -29.86 11.01 -8.19
C GLU A 36 -28.47 11.41 -7.65
N LEU A 37 -27.69 10.44 -7.14
CA LEU A 37 -26.39 10.67 -6.53
C LEU A 37 -25.26 10.45 -7.54
N ILE A 38 -24.50 11.49 -7.83
CA ILE A 38 -23.35 11.44 -8.71
C ILE A 38 -22.08 11.07 -7.91
N GLU A 39 -21.37 10.07 -8.39
CA GLU A 39 -20.06 9.70 -7.86
C GLU A 39 -18.96 10.55 -8.49
N ILE A 40 -17.94 10.91 -7.72
CA ILE A 40 -16.72 11.51 -8.23
C ILE A 40 -15.92 10.40 -8.92
N GLU A 41 -15.61 10.52 -10.19
CA GLU A 41 -14.96 9.47 -11.00
C GLU A 41 -13.52 9.24 -10.57
N ASP A 42 -12.73 10.30 -10.44
CA ASP A 42 -11.28 10.21 -10.13
C ASP A 42 -11.00 10.14 -8.62
N GLN A 43 -11.61 9.17 -7.94
CA GLN A 43 -11.36 8.96 -6.51
C GLN A 43 -10.11 8.10 -6.28
N PRO A 44 -9.26 8.42 -5.27
CA PRO A 44 -8.10 7.63 -4.90
C PRO A 44 -8.41 6.18 -4.50
N PHE A 45 -9.65 5.90 -4.12
CA PHE A 45 -10.02 4.66 -3.44
C PHE A 45 -10.74 3.70 -4.37
N HIS A 46 -10.35 2.43 -4.35
CA HIS A 46 -11.03 1.39 -5.09
C HIS A 46 -12.43 1.11 -4.50
N PRO A 47 -13.43 0.79 -5.35
CA PRO A 47 -14.71 0.30 -4.87
C PRO A 47 -14.55 -1.05 -4.15
N TYR A 48 -15.56 -1.43 -3.38
CA TYR A 48 -15.63 -2.79 -2.82
C TYR A 48 -15.72 -3.84 -3.93
N SER A 49 -15.22 -5.03 -3.65
CA SER A 49 -15.43 -6.18 -4.53
C SER A 49 -16.93 -6.52 -4.60
N PRO A 50 -17.38 -7.27 -5.63
CA PRO A 50 -18.78 -7.69 -5.73
C PRO A 50 -19.26 -8.42 -4.47
N GLU A 51 -18.41 -9.26 -3.86
CA GLU A 51 -18.71 -10.02 -2.65
C GLU A 51 -18.90 -9.10 -1.44
N GLN A 52 -17.96 -8.18 -1.22
CA GLN A 52 -18.05 -7.19 -0.14
C GLN A 52 -19.26 -6.27 -0.30
N LEU A 53 -19.59 -5.93 -1.54
CA LEU A 53 -20.75 -5.08 -1.85
C LEU A 53 -22.04 -5.83 -1.57
N ALA A 54 -22.13 -7.12 -1.91
CA ALA A 54 -23.28 -7.98 -1.63
C ALA A 54 -23.50 -8.15 -0.12
N GLU A 55 -22.43 -8.39 0.63
CA GLU A 55 -22.49 -8.47 2.11
C GLU A 55 -23.03 -7.18 2.72
N LEU A 56 -22.51 -6.03 2.29
CA LEU A 56 -23.01 -4.72 2.73
C LEU A 56 -24.48 -4.49 2.33
N ALA A 57 -24.90 -4.97 1.16
CA ALA A 57 -26.27 -4.83 0.68
C ALA A 57 -27.25 -5.66 1.52
N GLU A 58 -26.89 -6.89 1.89
CA GLU A 58 -27.71 -7.73 2.77
C GLU A 58 -27.78 -7.15 4.20
N ASP A 59 -26.68 -6.59 4.73
CA ASP A 59 -26.70 -5.89 6.02
C ASP A 59 -27.65 -4.67 5.98
N ILE A 60 -27.56 -3.83 4.94
CA ILE A 60 -28.45 -2.68 4.78
C ILE A 60 -29.90 -3.12 4.62
N LYS A 61 -30.16 -4.23 3.93
CA LYS A 61 -31.52 -4.77 3.78
C LYS A 61 -32.11 -5.25 5.08
N ALA A 62 -31.30 -5.89 5.94
CA ALA A 62 -31.72 -6.43 7.23
C ALA A 62 -31.86 -5.35 8.32
N ASN A 63 -30.89 -4.44 8.42
CA ASN A 63 -30.75 -3.50 9.53
C ASN A 63 -31.04 -2.04 9.15
N GLY A 64 -31.27 -1.76 7.85
CA GLY A 64 -31.36 -0.40 7.33
C GLY A 64 -29.98 0.26 7.19
N GLN A 65 -29.96 1.44 6.56
CA GLN A 65 -28.75 2.24 6.48
C GLN A 65 -28.53 3.00 7.80
N ILE A 66 -27.65 2.51 8.66
CA ILE A 66 -27.37 3.09 9.99
C ILE A 66 -26.67 4.46 9.83
N ASN A 67 -25.61 4.52 9.00
CA ASN A 67 -24.84 5.74 8.79
C ASN A 67 -25.25 6.41 7.49
N PRO A 68 -25.74 7.67 7.50
CA PRO A 68 -26.10 8.37 6.28
C PRO A 68 -24.87 8.67 5.40
N CYS A 69 -25.07 8.75 4.09
CA CYS A 69 -24.06 9.23 3.16
C CYS A 69 -23.88 10.75 3.30
N THR A 70 -22.69 11.25 3.09
CA THR A 70 -22.41 12.68 3.04
C THR A 70 -22.41 13.14 1.59
N ILE A 71 -23.23 14.13 1.29
CA ILE A 71 -23.38 14.67 -0.07
C ILE A 71 -23.28 16.20 -0.04
N ARG A 72 -22.96 16.78 -1.20
CA ARG A 72 -23.11 18.23 -1.42
C ARG A 72 -23.98 18.50 -2.66
N LYS A 73 -24.63 19.67 -2.68
CA LYS A 73 -25.34 20.13 -3.87
C LYS A 73 -24.41 21.08 -4.64
N LYS A 74 -24.16 20.78 -5.91
CA LYS A 74 -23.38 21.63 -6.83
C LYS A 74 -24.05 21.61 -8.21
N ASP A 75 -24.31 22.76 -8.78
CA ASP A 75 -24.95 22.92 -10.09
C ASP A 75 -26.28 22.15 -10.22
N GLY A 76 -27.09 22.17 -9.17
CA GLY A 76 -28.38 21.47 -9.12
C GLY A 76 -28.28 19.94 -8.92
N LYS A 77 -27.09 19.38 -8.86
CA LYS A 77 -26.81 17.93 -8.74
C LYS A 77 -26.35 17.56 -7.33
N TYR A 78 -26.64 16.34 -6.89
CA TYR A 78 -26.17 15.79 -5.63
C TYR A 78 -24.88 14.98 -5.86
N ILE A 79 -23.75 15.45 -5.31
CA ILE A 79 -22.44 14.80 -5.42
C ILE A 79 -22.14 14.09 -4.12
N ILE A 80 -21.85 12.79 -4.18
CA ILE A 80 -21.51 11.99 -3.01
C ILE A 80 -20.05 12.20 -2.62
N LEU A 81 -19.80 12.63 -1.38
CA LEU A 81 -18.49 12.85 -0.80
C LEU A 81 -18.04 11.65 0.05
N ALA A 82 -18.96 11.02 0.81
CA ALA A 82 -18.69 9.85 1.61
C ALA A 82 -19.85 8.85 1.55
N GLY A 83 -19.53 7.55 1.44
CA GLY A 83 -20.53 6.48 1.44
C GLY A 83 -20.85 5.90 0.06
N ARG A 84 -19.96 6.00 -0.93
CA ARG A 84 -20.13 5.43 -2.27
C ARG A 84 -20.58 3.96 -2.26
N ASN A 85 -19.95 3.12 -1.43
CA ASN A 85 -20.32 1.71 -1.34
C ASN A 85 -21.71 1.51 -0.72
N ARG A 86 -22.13 2.36 0.23
CA ARG A 86 -23.50 2.36 0.79
C ARG A 86 -24.54 2.72 -0.27
N LYS A 87 -24.27 3.75 -1.09
CA LYS A 87 -25.11 4.09 -2.25
C LYS A 87 -25.27 2.90 -3.19
N ARG A 88 -24.16 2.25 -3.55
CA ARG A 88 -24.18 1.08 -4.45
C ARG A 88 -24.91 -0.11 -3.83
N ALA A 89 -24.72 -0.36 -2.55
CA ALA A 89 -25.43 -1.39 -1.80
C ALA A 89 -26.94 -1.13 -1.74
N CYS A 90 -27.37 0.12 -1.44
CA CYS A 90 -28.78 0.51 -1.48
C CYS A 90 -29.38 0.28 -2.88
N LYS A 91 -28.63 0.60 -3.94
CA LYS A 91 -29.07 0.36 -5.32
C LYS A 91 -29.32 -1.12 -5.60
N LEU A 92 -28.45 -2.01 -5.12
CA LEU A 92 -28.62 -3.46 -5.29
C LEU A 92 -29.89 -4.01 -4.64
N VAL A 93 -30.29 -3.46 -3.49
CA VAL A 93 -31.48 -3.92 -2.76
C VAL A 93 -32.73 -3.06 -2.98
N GLY A 94 -32.67 -2.10 -3.90
CA GLY A 94 -33.81 -1.26 -4.28
C GLY A 94 -34.25 -0.28 -3.18
N LEU A 95 -33.34 0.15 -2.31
CA LEU A 95 -33.61 1.09 -1.23
C LEU A 95 -33.14 2.50 -1.56
N LYS A 96 -33.85 3.50 -1.01
CA LYS A 96 -33.39 4.90 -1.03
C LYS A 96 -32.21 5.09 -0.11
N VAL A 97 -31.30 5.99 -0.47
CA VAL A 97 -30.08 6.32 0.29
C VAL A 97 -30.40 7.45 1.28
N SER A 98 -30.15 7.21 2.56
CA SER A 98 -30.19 8.26 3.58
C SER A 98 -28.93 9.13 3.44
N CYS A 99 -29.14 10.45 3.31
CA CYS A 99 -28.06 11.41 3.03
C CYS A 99 -28.13 12.61 3.95
N ILE A 100 -26.97 13.18 4.28
CA ILE A 100 -26.80 14.49 4.89
C ILE A 100 -26.21 15.43 3.86
N ILE A 101 -26.83 16.59 3.66
CA ILE A 101 -26.33 17.64 2.75
C ILE A 101 -25.35 18.53 3.51
N ILE A 102 -24.19 18.78 2.92
CA ILE A 102 -23.20 19.72 3.42
C ILE A 102 -22.92 20.76 2.34
N GLU A 103 -22.96 22.01 2.74
CA GLU A 103 -22.53 23.11 1.89
C GLU A 103 -21.03 23.33 2.08
N CYS A 104 -20.24 23.12 1.03
CA CYS A 104 -18.79 23.27 1.08
C CYS A 104 -18.20 23.58 -0.31
N ASP A 105 -17.04 24.23 -0.32
CA ASP A 105 -16.21 24.43 -1.49
C ASP A 105 -15.53 23.13 -1.97
N ASP A 106 -14.94 23.16 -3.17
CA ASP A 106 -14.28 22.00 -3.75
C ASP A 106 -13.12 21.47 -2.90
N PRO A 107 -12.21 22.30 -2.37
CA PRO A 107 -11.15 21.82 -1.47
C PRO A 107 -11.68 21.13 -0.21
N THR A 108 -12.73 21.68 0.41
CA THR A 108 -13.35 21.05 1.58
C THR A 108 -14.02 19.72 1.21
N ALA A 109 -14.70 19.66 0.07
CA ALA A 109 -15.30 18.43 -0.42
C ALA A 109 -14.26 17.30 -0.61
N ASN A 110 -13.12 17.63 -1.20
CA ASN A 110 -11.99 16.72 -1.37
C ASN A 110 -11.45 16.21 -0.01
N LEU A 111 -11.30 17.12 0.97
CA LEU A 111 -10.86 16.74 2.32
C LEU A 111 -11.86 15.79 2.99
N ILE A 112 -13.17 16.04 2.88
CA ILE A 112 -14.21 15.15 3.42
C ILE A 112 -14.12 13.76 2.77
N LEU A 113 -14.01 13.71 1.43
CA LEU A 113 -13.89 12.46 0.68
C LEU A 113 -12.68 11.65 1.14
N VAL A 114 -11.52 12.28 1.24
CA VAL A 114 -10.28 11.58 1.59
C VAL A 114 -10.30 11.15 3.05
N ASN A 115 -10.63 12.06 3.99
CA ASN A 115 -10.60 11.78 5.42
C ASN A 115 -11.59 10.67 5.81
N SER A 116 -12.79 10.65 5.20
CA SER A 116 -13.77 9.61 5.46
C SER A 116 -13.25 8.21 5.09
N ASN A 117 -12.49 8.08 4.00
CA ASN A 117 -11.93 6.82 3.57
C ASN A 117 -10.67 6.43 4.35
N LEU A 118 -9.75 7.37 4.61
CA LEU A 118 -8.54 7.10 5.40
C LEU A 118 -8.87 6.63 6.81
N ASN A 119 -9.93 7.17 7.44
CA ASN A 119 -10.32 6.83 8.80
C ASN A 119 -11.15 5.55 8.92
N GLN A 120 -11.87 5.17 7.85
CA GLN A 120 -12.82 4.04 7.90
C GLN A 120 -12.25 2.72 7.39
N ARG A 121 -11.21 2.74 6.55
CA ARG A 121 -10.62 1.54 5.96
C ARG A 121 -9.44 1.03 6.77
N GLN A 122 -9.51 -0.25 7.19
CA GLN A 122 -8.42 -0.90 7.94
C GLN A 122 -7.17 -1.15 7.10
N LYS A 123 -7.34 -1.42 5.81
CA LYS A 123 -6.23 -1.62 4.86
C LYS A 123 -6.44 -0.75 3.63
N LEU A 124 -5.46 0.07 3.34
CA LEU A 124 -5.37 0.89 2.14
C LEU A 124 -4.13 0.48 1.35
N LEU A 125 -4.26 0.41 0.04
CA LEU A 125 -3.13 0.18 -0.85
C LEU A 125 -2.16 1.37 -0.80
N PRO A 126 -0.86 1.14 -1.02
CA PRO A 126 0.11 2.22 -1.17
C PRO A 126 -0.31 3.29 -2.18
N SER A 127 -0.87 2.90 -3.31
CA SER A 127 -1.41 3.83 -4.33
C SER A 127 -2.57 4.67 -3.78
N GLU A 128 -3.52 4.06 -3.08
CA GLU A 128 -4.66 4.76 -2.47
C GLU A 128 -4.18 5.84 -1.49
N LYS A 129 -3.23 5.49 -0.61
CA LYS A 129 -2.60 6.46 0.31
C LYS A 129 -1.86 7.57 -0.44
N ALA A 130 -1.12 7.21 -1.51
CA ALA A 130 -0.36 8.17 -2.30
C ALA A 130 -1.25 9.25 -2.92
N PHE A 131 -2.29 8.85 -3.62
CA PHE A 131 -3.24 9.79 -4.24
C PHE A 131 -4.11 10.51 -3.20
N ALA A 132 -4.48 9.86 -2.10
CA ALA A 132 -5.21 10.50 -1.01
C ALA A 132 -4.39 11.63 -0.37
N TYR A 133 -3.13 11.38 0.00
CA TYR A 133 -2.26 12.40 0.57
C TYR A 133 -1.93 13.52 -0.42
N LYS A 134 -1.81 13.20 -1.71
CA LYS A 134 -1.66 14.22 -2.74
C LYS A 134 -2.89 15.14 -2.80
N LEU A 135 -4.09 14.55 -2.83
CA LEU A 135 -5.35 15.32 -2.89
C LEU A 135 -5.58 16.16 -1.62
N GLN A 136 -5.24 15.62 -0.42
CA GLN A 136 -5.25 16.43 0.82
C GLN A 136 -4.30 17.62 0.72
N LYS A 137 -3.05 17.38 0.25
CA LYS A 137 -2.04 18.42 0.10
C LYS A 137 -2.51 19.53 -0.84
N GLU A 138 -3.01 19.16 -2.02
CA GLU A 138 -3.55 20.11 -3.02
C GLU A 138 -4.75 20.89 -2.46
N SER A 139 -5.63 20.23 -1.69
CA SER A 139 -6.77 20.89 -1.05
C SER A 139 -6.36 21.90 0.01
N TYR A 140 -5.33 21.58 0.82
CA TYR A 140 -4.77 22.54 1.77
C TYR A 140 -4.07 23.72 1.07
N GLU A 141 -3.38 23.49 -0.05
CA GLU A 141 -2.78 24.54 -0.87
C GLU A 141 -3.84 25.47 -1.44
N ALA A 142 -4.93 24.94 -1.96
CA ALA A 142 -6.07 25.71 -2.48
C ALA A 142 -6.75 26.56 -1.38
N LYS A 143 -6.67 26.12 -0.11
CA LYS A 143 -7.13 26.90 1.06
C LYS A 143 -6.10 27.91 1.59
N GLY A 144 -4.97 28.09 0.89
CA GLY A 144 -3.92 29.04 1.25
C GLY A 144 -2.99 28.61 2.38
N GLN A 145 -2.98 27.33 2.75
CA GLN A 145 -2.10 26.82 3.80
C GLN A 145 -0.68 26.63 3.27
N ARG A 146 0.34 27.13 3.99
CA ARG A 146 1.74 27.12 3.51
C ARG A 146 2.49 25.81 3.77
N LYS A 147 2.27 25.15 4.91
CA LYS A 147 2.98 23.91 5.31
C LYS A 147 2.11 22.68 5.07
N THR A 148 1.67 22.49 3.86
CA THR A 148 0.64 21.49 3.51
C THR A 148 1.03 20.05 3.82
N ALA A 149 2.29 19.65 3.54
CA ALA A 149 2.76 18.30 3.89
C ALA A 149 2.77 18.04 5.42
N ALA A 150 3.04 19.08 6.23
CA ALA A 150 2.97 18.98 7.68
C ALA A 150 1.51 18.86 8.16
N ALA A 151 0.60 19.63 7.56
CA ALA A 151 -0.82 19.54 7.85
C ALA A 151 -1.41 18.17 7.51
N VAL A 152 -1.03 17.59 6.35
CA VAL A 152 -1.41 16.22 5.99
C VAL A 152 -0.87 15.20 7.00
N ALA A 153 0.38 15.38 7.45
CA ALA A 153 1.01 14.50 8.41
C ALA A 153 0.31 14.56 9.78
N GLU A 154 0.00 15.75 10.26
CA GLU A 154 -0.75 15.99 11.50
C GLU A 154 -2.15 15.35 11.44
N GLN A 155 -2.90 15.61 10.36
CA GLN A 155 -4.24 15.09 10.15
C GLN A 155 -4.29 13.56 10.18
N ASN A 156 -3.25 12.89 9.67
CA ASN A 156 -3.21 11.44 9.57
C ASN A 156 -2.35 10.77 10.67
N SER A 157 -1.84 11.53 11.64
CA SER A 157 -0.93 11.05 12.69
C SER A 157 0.30 10.33 12.14
N GLU A 158 0.82 10.82 11.01
CA GLU A 158 1.92 10.23 10.26
C GLU A 158 3.14 11.14 10.25
N ASN A 159 4.30 10.61 9.86
CA ASN A 159 5.52 11.40 9.72
C ASN A 159 5.53 12.16 8.38
N VAL A 160 5.95 13.43 8.38
CA VAL A 160 6.04 14.28 7.18
C VAL A 160 6.88 13.62 6.07
N LYS A 161 8.00 12.98 6.42
CA LYS A 161 8.84 12.27 5.45
C LYS A 161 8.10 11.08 4.81
N LEU A 162 7.26 10.37 5.58
CA LEU A 162 6.45 9.26 5.08
C LEU A 162 5.38 9.77 4.11
N ILE A 163 4.67 10.85 4.46
CA ILE A 163 3.71 11.51 3.56
C ILE A 163 4.38 11.89 2.23
N GLN A 164 5.55 12.52 2.28
CA GLN A 164 6.29 12.90 1.07
C GLN A 164 6.70 11.69 0.21
N ARG A 165 7.03 10.55 0.83
CA ARG A 165 7.35 9.30 0.12
C ARG A 165 6.11 8.75 -0.59
N TYR A 166 4.97 8.70 0.09
CA TYR A 166 3.72 8.29 -0.55
C TYR A 166 3.36 9.21 -1.71
N ILE A 167 3.39 10.53 -1.52
CA ILE A 167 3.08 11.49 -2.59
C ILE A 167 4.01 11.29 -3.81
N LYS A 168 5.27 10.94 -3.60
CA LYS A 168 6.18 10.64 -4.73
C LYS A 168 5.72 9.45 -5.58
N LEU A 169 5.10 8.43 -4.98
CA LEU A 169 4.59 7.28 -5.71
C LEU A 169 3.56 7.64 -6.79
N THR A 170 2.88 8.78 -6.65
CA THR A 170 1.92 9.25 -7.68
C THR A 170 2.57 9.60 -9.02
N ARG A 171 3.92 9.59 -9.09
CA ARG A 171 4.69 9.82 -10.32
C ARG A 171 5.05 8.52 -11.05
N LEU A 172 4.84 7.37 -10.42
CA LEU A 172 5.08 6.07 -11.03
C LEU A 172 4.11 5.81 -12.18
N THR A 173 4.57 5.04 -13.17
CA THR A 173 3.65 4.44 -14.14
C THR A 173 2.71 3.47 -13.44
N LYS A 174 1.57 3.19 -14.07
CA LYS A 174 0.53 2.34 -13.49
C LYS A 174 1.05 0.94 -13.16
N GLU A 175 1.89 0.42 -14.03
CA GLU A 175 2.50 -0.91 -13.92
C GLU A 175 3.40 -1.02 -12.68
N LEU A 176 4.32 -0.07 -12.50
CA LEU A 176 5.20 -0.02 -11.33
C LEU A 176 4.40 0.24 -10.03
N LEU A 177 3.38 1.07 -10.09
CA LEU A 177 2.52 1.33 -8.94
C LEU A 177 1.75 0.07 -8.52
N ASN A 178 1.23 -0.71 -9.47
CA ASN A 178 0.60 -2.00 -9.22
C ASN A 178 1.59 -3.01 -8.59
N MET A 179 2.88 -2.97 -8.99
CA MET A 179 3.91 -3.80 -8.38
C MET A 179 4.17 -3.39 -6.91
N VAL A 180 4.03 -2.12 -6.57
CA VAL A 180 4.11 -1.65 -5.17
C VAL A 180 2.87 -2.08 -4.38
N ASP A 181 1.69 -1.99 -4.97
CA ASP A 181 0.42 -2.39 -4.34
C ASP A 181 0.34 -3.90 -4.07
N SER A 182 0.92 -4.71 -4.95
CA SER A 182 1.03 -6.17 -4.79
C SER A 182 2.21 -6.62 -3.93
N GLU A 183 2.91 -5.68 -3.27
CA GLU A 183 4.10 -5.92 -2.43
C GLU A 183 5.29 -6.57 -3.20
N ARG A 184 5.22 -6.67 -4.52
CA ARG A 184 6.33 -7.14 -5.35
C ARG A 184 7.52 -6.19 -5.31
N LEU A 185 7.25 -4.88 -5.28
CA LEU A 185 8.25 -3.84 -5.08
C LEU A 185 8.06 -3.19 -3.70
N PRO A 186 9.10 -3.15 -2.86
CA PRO A 186 9.08 -2.36 -1.63
C PRO A 186 8.75 -0.89 -1.91
N LEU A 187 7.99 -0.23 -1.03
CA LEU A 187 7.63 1.18 -1.14
C LEU A 187 8.84 2.07 -1.44
N MET A 188 9.97 1.82 -0.77
CA MET A 188 11.18 2.63 -0.95
C MET A 188 11.82 2.46 -2.34
N VAL A 189 11.67 1.30 -2.97
CA VAL A 189 12.08 1.07 -4.38
C VAL A 189 11.21 1.91 -5.30
N GLY A 190 9.89 1.89 -5.09
CA GLY A 190 8.96 2.75 -5.83
C GLY A 190 9.31 4.25 -5.69
N VAL A 191 9.70 4.70 -4.50
CA VAL A 191 10.13 6.10 -4.27
C VAL A 191 11.39 6.46 -5.05
N GLU A 192 12.34 5.53 -5.23
CA GLU A 192 13.54 5.74 -6.05
C GLU A 192 13.19 5.77 -7.54
N PHE A 193 12.35 4.86 -8.01
CA PHE A 193 11.91 4.81 -9.41
C PHE A 193 11.02 6.01 -9.80
N ALA A 194 10.23 6.55 -8.88
CA ALA A 194 9.44 7.76 -9.11
C ALA A 194 10.27 9.02 -9.44
N CYS A 195 11.60 8.92 -9.40
CA CYS A 195 12.52 9.99 -9.80
C CYS A 195 13.03 9.85 -11.25
N LEU A 196 12.70 8.75 -11.93
CA LEU A 196 13.09 8.47 -13.30
C LEU A 196 12.17 9.15 -14.31
N SER A 197 12.58 9.13 -15.58
CA SER A 197 11.72 9.49 -16.70
C SER A 197 10.61 8.45 -16.89
N THR A 198 9.55 8.80 -17.61
CA THR A 198 8.47 7.84 -17.93
C THR A 198 9.02 6.68 -18.77
N ASP A 199 9.86 6.97 -19.78
CA ASP A 199 10.45 5.97 -20.66
C ASP A 199 11.32 4.97 -19.88
N ASP A 200 12.14 5.46 -18.93
CA ASP A 200 12.95 4.59 -18.05
C ASP A 200 12.07 3.73 -17.14
N MET A 201 10.97 4.29 -16.59
CA MET A 201 10.01 3.56 -15.78
C MET A 201 9.30 2.46 -16.58
N ASP A 202 8.94 2.74 -17.83
CA ASP A 202 8.31 1.77 -18.72
C ASP A 202 9.28 0.63 -19.07
N THR A 203 10.54 0.96 -19.36
CA THR A 203 11.60 -0.05 -19.60
C THR A 203 11.76 -0.96 -18.38
N ILE A 204 11.85 -0.39 -17.17
CA ILE A 204 11.95 -1.15 -15.93
C ILE A 204 10.71 -2.01 -15.68
N SER A 205 9.52 -1.48 -15.96
CA SER A 205 8.28 -2.22 -15.72
C SER A 205 8.17 -3.44 -16.64
N LEU A 206 8.53 -3.30 -17.91
CA LEU A 206 8.59 -4.40 -18.89
C LEU A 206 9.63 -5.44 -18.48
N TYR A 207 10.84 -5.00 -18.17
CA TYR A 207 11.90 -5.89 -17.70
C TYR A 207 11.49 -6.70 -16.48
N LEU A 208 10.90 -6.06 -15.47
CA LEU A 208 10.43 -6.76 -14.29
C LEU A 208 9.22 -7.66 -14.56
N ALA A 209 8.40 -7.38 -15.58
CA ALA A 209 7.32 -8.27 -15.99
C ALA A 209 7.88 -9.58 -16.58
N ASP A 210 8.91 -9.50 -17.42
CA ASP A 210 9.56 -10.64 -18.04
C ASP A 210 10.46 -11.43 -17.05
N HIS A 211 10.94 -10.75 -15.99
CA HIS A 211 11.80 -11.33 -14.95
C HIS A 211 11.12 -11.31 -13.56
N PRO A 212 10.07 -12.12 -13.33
CA PRO A 212 9.24 -12.05 -12.12
C PRO A 212 10.00 -12.37 -10.82
N ASN A 213 11.10 -13.11 -10.90
CA ASN A 213 11.88 -13.57 -9.74
C ASN A 213 13.05 -12.65 -9.38
N VAL A 214 13.30 -11.58 -10.14
CA VAL A 214 14.38 -10.64 -9.83
C VAL A 214 14.03 -9.81 -8.59
N PRO A 215 14.81 -9.91 -7.50
CA PRO A 215 14.59 -9.11 -6.32
C PRO A 215 15.18 -7.71 -6.51
N VAL A 216 14.39 -6.67 -6.34
CA VAL A 216 14.87 -5.29 -6.41
C VAL A 216 15.06 -4.73 -5.01
N SER A 217 16.30 -4.58 -4.58
CA SER A 217 16.62 -3.91 -3.32
C SER A 217 16.63 -2.38 -3.49
N VAL A 218 16.57 -1.65 -2.36
CA VAL A 218 16.66 -0.18 -2.38
C VAL A 218 18.02 0.29 -2.93
N GLU A 219 19.10 -0.43 -2.62
CA GLU A 219 20.43 -0.16 -3.15
C GLU A 219 20.48 -0.39 -4.67
N ALA A 220 19.84 -1.45 -5.16
CA ALA A 220 19.68 -1.72 -6.59
C ALA A 220 18.95 -0.56 -7.28
N ALA A 221 17.79 -0.17 -6.76
CA ALA A 221 17.01 0.93 -7.29
C ALA A 221 17.78 2.26 -7.35
N LYS A 222 18.58 2.56 -6.32
CA LYS A 222 19.47 3.75 -6.32
C LYS A 222 20.57 3.70 -7.39
N LYS A 223 21.08 2.52 -7.71
CA LYS A 223 22.07 2.34 -8.76
C LYS A 223 21.40 2.47 -10.14
N ILE A 224 20.28 1.78 -10.35
CA ILE A 224 19.49 1.87 -11.60
C ILE A 224 19.10 3.32 -11.88
N ARG A 225 18.68 4.09 -10.86
CA ARG A 225 18.36 5.53 -11.02
C ARG A 225 19.53 6.36 -11.55
N LYS A 226 20.78 5.92 -11.44
CA LYS A 226 21.95 6.61 -11.97
C LYS A 226 22.24 6.26 -13.44
N LEU A 227 21.61 5.22 -13.94
CA LEU A 227 21.62 4.89 -15.36
C LEU A 227 20.72 5.90 -16.07
N SER A 228 21.15 6.41 -17.21
CA SER A 228 20.33 7.34 -18.01
C SER A 228 20.88 7.36 -19.44
N PRO A 229 20.13 6.84 -20.40
CA PRO A 229 18.87 6.12 -20.29
C PRO A 229 19.01 4.73 -19.63
N VAL A 230 17.92 4.19 -19.09
CA VAL A 230 17.85 2.80 -18.62
C VAL A 230 17.52 1.89 -19.80
N THR A 231 18.38 0.93 -20.08
CA THR A 231 18.18 -0.05 -21.17
C THR A 231 18.08 -1.46 -20.59
N GLU A 232 17.44 -2.36 -21.33
CA GLU A 232 17.35 -3.78 -20.97
C GLU A 232 18.74 -4.41 -20.79
N THR A 233 19.67 -4.11 -21.69
CA THR A 233 21.06 -4.59 -21.61
C THR A 233 21.76 -4.15 -20.31
N GLU A 234 21.55 -2.91 -19.86
CA GLU A 234 22.12 -2.43 -18.60
C GLU A 234 21.48 -3.09 -17.39
N LEU A 235 20.16 -3.38 -17.45
CA LEU A 235 19.46 -4.14 -16.42
C LEU A 235 19.95 -5.59 -16.35
N ASP A 236 20.17 -6.24 -17.48
CA ASP A 236 20.75 -7.59 -17.55
C ASP A 236 22.17 -7.61 -16.95
N GLN A 237 23.03 -6.71 -17.37
CA GLN A 237 24.38 -6.60 -16.81
C GLN A 237 24.36 -6.31 -15.32
N PHE A 238 23.34 -5.58 -14.85
CA PHE A 238 23.20 -5.25 -13.45
C PHE A 238 22.71 -6.44 -12.61
N PHE A 239 21.71 -7.19 -13.10
CA PHE A 239 21.11 -8.30 -12.34
C PHE A 239 21.81 -9.65 -12.60
N TYR A 240 22.44 -9.83 -13.77
CA TYR A 240 23.13 -11.05 -14.19
C TYR A 240 24.57 -10.76 -14.66
N PRO A 241 25.44 -10.18 -13.83
CA PRO A 241 26.79 -9.76 -14.24
C PRO A 241 27.65 -10.93 -14.73
N ASP A 242 27.44 -12.14 -14.21
CA ASP A 242 28.22 -13.34 -14.58
C ASP A 242 27.98 -13.81 -16.04
N GLU A 243 26.85 -13.41 -16.66
CA GLU A 243 26.52 -13.76 -18.05
C GLU A 243 27.20 -12.83 -19.07
N TYR A 244 27.64 -11.66 -18.61
CA TYR A 244 28.24 -10.61 -19.45
C TYR A 244 29.77 -10.47 -19.28
N GLU A 245 30.42 -11.27 -18.41
CA GLU A 245 31.88 -11.31 -18.35
C GLU A 245 32.43 -11.97 -19.60
N ASP A 246 33.03 -11.16 -20.47
CA ASP A 246 33.72 -11.62 -21.70
C ASP A 246 34.87 -12.58 -21.33
N PRO A 247 34.89 -13.84 -21.83
CA PRO A 247 35.91 -14.82 -21.50
C PRO A 247 37.33 -14.41 -21.95
N GLN A 248 37.50 -13.30 -22.68
CA GLN A 248 38.78 -12.89 -23.25
C GLN A 248 39.55 -11.84 -22.41
N ILE A 249 38.97 -11.25 -21.36
CA ILE A 249 39.67 -10.24 -20.53
C ILE A 249 40.47 -10.86 -19.36
N SER A 250 40.43 -12.18 -19.18
CA SER A 250 41.08 -12.87 -18.05
C SER A 250 42.55 -13.29 -18.31
N ARG A 251 43.31 -12.62 -19.16
CA ARG A 251 44.69 -13.07 -19.45
C ARG A 251 45.82 -12.23 -18.86
N ASP A 252 45.57 -11.24 -18.02
CA ASP A 252 46.63 -10.56 -17.29
C ASP A 252 46.20 -10.07 -15.91
N ALA A 253 46.25 -10.96 -14.91
CA ALA A 253 46.56 -10.59 -13.53
C ALA A 253 46.74 -11.85 -12.70
N THR A 254 47.99 -12.16 -12.35
CA THR A 254 48.37 -13.05 -11.25
C THR A 254 47.69 -12.62 -9.94
N LYS A 255 46.50 -13.10 -9.65
CA LYS A 255 45.88 -13.09 -8.35
C LYS A 255 45.21 -14.44 -8.12
N THR A 256 45.66 -15.10 -7.05
CA THR A 256 45.12 -16.32 -6.45
C THR A 256 43.62 -16.45 -6.60
N PRO A 257 43.08 -17.62 -6.96
CA PRO A 257 41.64 -17.82 -7.13
C PRO A 257 40.93 -17.64 -5.80
N LYS A 258 40.21 -16.53 -5.65
CA LYS A 258 39.20 -16.38 -4.58
C LYS A 258 38.11 -17.38 -4.88
N GLN A 259 37.89 -18.29 -3.96
CA GLN A 259 36.78 -19.26 -3.97
C GLN A 259 35.50 -18.54 -4.38
N LYS A 260 34.82 -19.06 -5.43
CA LYS A 260 33.49 -18.62 -5.87
C LYS A 260 32.57 -18.59 -4.64
N LYS A 261 32.16 -17.41 -4.22
CA LYS A 261 31.04 -17.29 -3.27
C LYS A 261 29.82 -17.80 -4.01
N GLN A 262 29.32 -18.93 -3.57
CA GLN A 262 28.00 -19.41 -3.96
C GLN A 262 26.98 -18.29 -3.74
N PRO A 263 25.92 -18.19 -4.57
CA PRO A 263 24.86 -17.21 -4.37
C PRO A 263 24.39 -17.26 -2.92
N ALA A 264 24.31 -16.08 -2.31
CA ALA A 264 23.92 -15.97 -0.92
C ALA A 264 22.53 -16.62 -0.76
N LEU A 265 22.50 -17.83 -0.24
CA LEU A 265 21.30 -18.49 0.22
C LEU A 265 20.56 -17.49 1.11
N THR A 266 19.31 -17.23 0.77
CA THR A 266 18.39 -16.44 1.58
C THR A 266 18.49 -16.95 3.01
N SER A 267 19.01 -16.14 3.95
CA SER A 267 19.14 -16.56 5.35
C SER A 267 17.73 -16.64 5.94
N ILE A 268 17.29 -17.84 6.25
CA ILE A 268 16.09 -18.04 7.04
C ILE A 268 16.47 -17.78 8.50
N SER A 269 15.94 -16.71 9.08
CA SER A 269 16.11 -16.40 10.49
C SER A 269 15.03 -17.11 11.30
N LEU A 270 15.37 -18.22 11.93
CA LEU A 270 14.49 -18.90 12.89
C LEU A 270 14.77 -18.35 14.30
N LYS A 271 13.73 -17.95 15.01
CA LYS A 271 13.84 -17.57 16.43
C LYS A 271 13.86 -18.84 17.27
N ILE A 272 14.69 -18.87 18.32
CA ILE A 272 14.79 -20.02 19.25
C ILE A 272 13.40 -20.43 19.78
N LYS A 273 12.54 -19.46 20.11
CA LYS A 273 11.14 -19.69 20.54
C LYS A 273 10.26 -20.45 19.51
N ASP A 274 10.60 -20.38 18.24
CA ASP A 274 9.86 -21.10 17.19
C ASP A 274 10.35 -22.55 17.10
N LEU A 275 11.63 -22.80 17.43
CA LEU A 275 12.23 -24.13 17.50
C LEU A 275 11.82 -24.88 18.78
N GLU A 276 11.67 -24.20 19.91
CA GLU A 276 11.20 -24.76 21.19
C GLU A 276 9.78 -25.36 21.12
N ARG A 277 8.96 -24.90 20.14
CA ARG A 277 7.62 -25.42 19.88
C ARG A 277 7.60 -26.76 19.14
N LEU A 278 8.74 -27.16 18.58
CA LEU A 278 8.91 -28.45 17.94
C LEU A 278 9.29 -29.45 19.02
N ASP A 279 8.39 -30.38 19.34
CA ASP A 279 8.68 -31.49 20.27
C ASP A 279 9.65 -32.47 19.60
N CYS A 280 10.92 -32.09 19.55
CA CYS A 280 11.99 -32.82 18.84
C CYS A 280 13.04 -33.43 19.78
N GLY A 281 12.85 -33.33 21.10
CA GLY A 281 13.76 -33.87 22.11
C GLY A 281 15.12 -33.19 22.19
N PHE A 282 15.29 -31.98 21.62
CA PHE A 282 16.51 -31.19 21.69
C PHE A 282 16.31 -29.98 22.60
N ASP A 283 17.22 -29.80 23.58
CA ASP A 283 17.18 -28.63 24.45
C ASP A 283 17.82 -27.41 23.80
N PHE A 284 16.97 -26.47 23.37
CA PHE A 284 17.41 -25.22 22.72
C PHE A 284 17.84 -24.13 23.69
N GLN A 285 17.55 -24.25 25.01
CA GLN A 285 17.86 -23.21 25.98
C GLN A 285 19.30 -23.26 26.42
N ASP A 286 19.87 -24.47 26.57
CA ASP A 286 21.26 -24.68 27.01
C ASP A 286 22.23 -24.92 25.85
N ALA A 287 21.76 -24.96 24.61
CA ALA A 287 22.57 -25.22 23.41
C ALA A 287 23.20 -23.94 22.84
N ASP A 288 24.50 -24.03 22.49
CA ASP A 288 25.15 -22.94 21.74
C ASP A 288 24.70 -22.87 20.28
N LYS A 289 24.99 -21.73 19.60
CA LYS A 289 24.66 -21.49 18.20
C LYS A 289 25.14 -22.59 17.25
N THR A 290 26.26 -23.23 17.53
CA THR A 290 26.88 -24.26 16.70
C THR A 290 26.14 -25.59 16.85
N GLN A 291 25.73 -25.92 18.04
CA GLN A 291 24.92 -27.10 18.34
C GLN A 291 23.54 -27.00 17.74
N ILE A 292 22.88 -25.85 17.87
CA ILE A 292 21.55 -25.58 17.22
C ILE A 292 21.66 -25.70 15.69
N ARG A 293 22.69 -25.09 15.10
CA ARG A 293 22.91 -25.17 13.63
C ARG A 293 23.15 -26.60 13.16
N LYS A 294 23.94 -27.38 13.89
CA LYS A 294 24.20 -28.78 13.58
C LYS A 294 22.92 -29.60 13.64
N PHE A 295 22.14 -29.46 14.72
CA PHE A 295 20.86 -30.16 14.86
C PHE A 295 19.88 -29.85 13.72
N VAL A 296 19.71 -28.58 13.37
CA VAL A 296 18.82 -28.17 12.24
C VAL A 296 19.32 -28.74 10.91
N MET A 297 20.61 -28.70 10.65
CA MET A 297 21.19 -29.23 9.40
C MET A 297 21.07 -30.75 9.31
N ASP A 298 21.25 -31.49 10.39
CA ASP A 298 21.11 -32.93 10.40
C ASP A 298 19.63 -33.36 10.27
N SER A 299 18.71 -32.64 10.90
CA SER A 299 17.26 -32.84 10.76
C SER A 299 16.80 -32.60 9.31
N LEU A 300 17.28 -31.55 8.65
CA LEU A 300 16.98 -31.28 7.24
C LEU A 300 17.55 -32.38 6.31
N LYS A 301 18.77 -32.87 6.55
CA LYS A 301 19.37 -33.97 5.79
C LYS A 301 18.52 -35.23 5.90
N HIS A 302 18.08 -35.58 7.11
CA HIS A 302 17.21 -36.74 7.35
C HIS A 302 15.87 -36.59 6.64
N TYR A 303 15.27 -35.41 6.70
CA TYR A 303 14.00 -35.13 6.02
C TYR A 303 14.12 -35.26 4.51
N PHE A 304 15.14 -34.67 3.88
CA PHE A 304 15.38 -34.79 2.45
C PHE A 304 15.75 -36.21 2.01
N ALA A 305 16.51 -36.95 2.82
CA ALA A 305 16.80 -38.35 2.55
C ALA A 305 15.52 -39.22 2.57
N SER A 306 14.60 -38.93 3.49
CA SER A 306 13.31 -39.61 3.57
C SER A 306 12.38 -39.31 2.39
N LEU A 307 12.46 -38.10 1.82
CA LEU A 307 11.70 -37.71 0.62
C LEU A 307 12.25 -38.37 -0.64
N LEU A 308 13.59 -38.42 -0.78
CA LEU A 308 14.25 -39.03 -1.94
C LEU A 308 14.15 -40.57 -1.93
N GLY A 309 14.05 -41.21 -0.74
CA GLY A 309 13.83 -42.63 -0.61
C GLY A 309 12.40 -43.09 -0.90
N LYS A 310 11.42 -42.21 -1.03
CA LYS A 310 10.02 -42.50 -1.38
C LYS A 310 9.70 -42.34 -2.86
N GLY A 311 10.70 -42.01 -3.69
CA GLY A 311 10.54 -41.75 -5.13
C GLY A 311 10.86 -42.94 -6.05
N SER A 312 10.92 -44.15 -5.55
CA SER A 312 11.08 -45.35 -6.37
C SER A 312 10.13 -46.44 -5.88
N LEU A 313 8.91 -46.39 -6.40
CA LEU A 313 8.00 -47.52 -6.63
C LEU A 313 7.07 -47.13 -7.79
#